data_707fa04a72f377ebe0d4787883ab08e8
#
_entry.id   707fa04a72f377ebe0d4787883ab08e8
#
_cell.length_a   1.000
_cell.length_b   1.000
_cell.length_c   1.000
_cell.angle_alpha   90.00
_cell.angle_beta   90.00
_cell.angle_gamma   90.00
#
_symmetry.space_group_name_H-M   'P 1'
#
loop_
_entity.id
_entity.type
_entity.pdbx_description
1 polymer ?
#
loop_
_entity_poly.entity_id
_entity_poly.type
_entity_poly.pdbx_seq_one_letter_code
_entity_poly.pdbx_strand_id
1 'polypeptide(L)'
;MNDNKVSPDQALHDLTLVMLYLTRFKDRKKTFLQGEPPFRAWKSYDWDTLDKLCEEELIIDRHGNKSLYLTDEGVEKAKHILDILRIRDWEE
;
A
#
# COMPACT_ATOMS: atom_id res chain seq x y z
N MET A 1 -20.90 -0.87 -25.77
CA MET A 1 -21.15 -1.05 -24.41
C MET A 1 -19.97 -0.80 -23.56
N ASN A 2 -20.19 -0.04 -22.60
CA ASN A 2 -19.12 0.38 -21.79
C ASN A 2 -18.92 -0.55 -20.65
N ASP A 3 -17.78 -1.15 -20.59
CA ASP A 3 -17.48 -2.06 -19.54
C ASP A 3 -16.63 -1.33 -18.52
N ASN A 4 -17.20 -0.95 -17.40
CA ASN A 4 -16.48 -0.22 -16.38
C ASN A 4 -15.73 -1.12 -15.43
N LYS A 5 -15.59 -2.37 -15.77
CA LYS A 5 -14.91 -3.32 -14.90
C LYS A 5 -13.41 -3.13 -14.99
N VAL A 6 -12.77 -3.32 -13.86
CA VAL A 6 -11.33 -3.27 -13.76
C VAL A 6 -10.79 -4.68 -13.99
N SER A 7 -9.62 -4.78 -14.62
CA SER A 7 -9.01 -6.09 -14.82
C SER A 7 -8.64 -6.72 -13.48
N PRO A 8 -8.54 -8.06 -13.44
CA PRO A 8 -8.13 -8.71 -12.18
C PRO A 8 -6.76 -8.24 -11.71
N ASP A 9 -5.83 -8.03 -12.63
CA ASP A 9 -4.50 -7.55 -12.26
C ASP A 9 -4.55 -6.18 -11.59
N GLN A 10 -5.34 -5.28 -12.16
CA GLN A 10 -5.47 -3.95 -11.58
C GLN A 10 -6.19 -4.02 -10.24
N ALA A 11 -7.17 -4.91 -10.12
CA ALA A 11 -7.87 -5.08 -8.86
C ALA A 11 -6.93 -5.60 -7.78
N LEU A 12 -6.10 -6.60 -8.11
CA LEU A 12 -5.13 -7.11 -7.15
C LEU A 12 -4.18 -6.02 -6.70
N HIS A 13 -3.72 -5.22 -7.65
CA HIS A 13 -2.83 -4.10 -7.37
C HIS A 13 -3.48 -3.11 -6.39
N ASP A 14 -4.68 -2.66 -6.72
CA ASP A 14 -5.34 -1.63 -5.93
C ASP A 14 -5.79 -2.15 -4.57
N LEU A 15 -6.37 -3.35 -4.55
CA LEU A 15 -6.87 -3.89 -3.29
C LEU A 15 -5.73 -4.29 -2.35
N THR A 16 -4.61 -4.76 -2.91
CA THR A 16 -3.45 -5.06 -2.08
C THR A 16 -2.93 -3.80 -1.43
N LEU A 17 -2.82 -2.71 -2.19
CA LEU A 17 -2.38 -1.45 -1.63
C LEU A 17 -3.31 -0.97 -0.52
N VAL A 18 -4.62 -1.08 -0.74
CA VAL A 18 -5.60 -0.70 0.27
C VAL A 18 -5.46 -1.55 1.52
N MET A 19 -5.26 -2.87 1.35
CA MET A 19 -5.09 -3.75 2.51
C MET A 19 -3.83 -3.42 3.28
N LEU A 20 -2.74 -3.13 2.58
CA LEU A 20 -1.52 -2.71 3.23
C LEU A 20 -1.74 -1.43 4.03
N TYR A 21 -2.46 -0.50 3.44
CA TYR A 21 -2.75 0.76 4.11
C TYR A 21 -3.63 0.56 5.33
N LEU A 22 -4.70 -0.23 5.21
CA LEU A 22 -5.64 -0.42 6.30
C LEU A 22 -5.03 -1.20 7.46
N THR A 23 -4.03 -2.03 7.18
CA THR A 23 -3.37 -2.81 8.22
C THR A 23 -2.03 -2.23 8.61
N ARG A 24 -1.75 -1.00 8.23
CA ARG A 24 -0.45 -0.38 8.49
C ARG A 24 -0.22 -0.16 9.97
N PHE A 25 1.05 -0.10 10.33
CA PHE A 25 1.45 0.26 11.68
C PHE A 25 2.63 1.21 11.59
N LYS A 26 2.87 1.94 12.66
CA LYS A 26 3.99 2.86 12.69
C LYS A 26 5.22 2.17 13.23
N ASP A 27 6.35 2.45 12.58
CA ASP A 27 7.63 2.02 13.10
C ASP A 27 8.09 3.07 14.10
N ARG A 28 8.04 2.72 15.36
CA ARG A 28 8.33 3.68 16.42
C ARG A 28 9.78 4.04 16.56
N LYS A 29 10.68 3.27 15.98
CA LYS A 29 12.06 3.38 16.42
C LYS A 29 12.94 4.30 15.61
N LYS A 30 12.86 4.28 14.32
CA LYS A 30 13.90 4.93 13.54
C LYS A 30 13.41 5.71 12.34
N THR A 31 12.14 5.75 12.16
CA THR A 31 11.59 6.18 10.91
C THR A 31 12.07 7.56 10.49
N PHE A 32 11.87 8.54 11.35
CA PHE A 32 12.22 9.90 10.97
C PHE A 32 13.73 10.12 10.99
N LEU A 33 14.46 9.35 11.78
CA LEU A 33 15.91 9.50 11.83
C LEU A 33 16.57 9.05 10.55
N GLN A 34 15.94 8.09 9.88
CA GLN A 34 16.48 7.53 8.65
C GLN A 34 15.87 8.15 7.39
N GLY A 35 14.93 9.05 7.55
CA GLY A 35 14.22 9.60 6.41
C GLY A 35 13.27 8.62 5.78
N GLU A 36 12.90 7.57 6.47
CA GLU A 36 12.02 6.54 5.92
C GLU A 36 10.56 6.88 6.22
N PRO A 37 9.64 6.36 5.40
CA PRO A 37 8.22 6.60 5.64
C PRO A 37 7.80 6.06 7.00
N PRO A 38 6.82 6.69 7.64
CA PRO A 38 6.42 6.30 9.00
C PRO A 38 5.60 5.03 9.05
N PHE A 39 4.98 4.60 7.95
CA PHE A 39 4.04 3.48 7.99
C PHE A 39 4.64 2.24 7.37
N ARG A 40 4.40 1.13 8.03
CA ARG A 40 4.84 -0.19 7.57
C ARG A 40 3.65 -1.13 7.51
N ALA A 41 3.79 -2.20 6.77
CA ALA A 41 2.76 -3.24 6.72
C ALA A 41 3.45 -4.60 6.51
N TRP A 42 2.77 -5.66 6.93
CA TRP A 42 3.30 -7.01 6.77
C TRP A 42 3.21 -7.45 5.32
N LYS A 43 4.18 -8.24 4.88
CA LYS A 43 4.22 -8.79 3.52
C LYS A 43 3.52 -10.13 3.49
N SER A 44 2.23 -10.12 3.33
CA SER A 44 1.46 -11.36 3.30
C SER A 44 0.70 -11.50 1.99
N TYR A 45 1.16 -10.84 0.94
CA TYR A 45 0.40 -10.77 -0.29
C TYR A 45 1.20 -11.34 -1.46
N ASP A 46 0.56 -11.41 -2.60
CA ASP A 46 1.16 -11.93 -3.81
C ASP A 46 2.42 -11.17 -4.17
N TRP A 47 3.52 -11.89 -4.40
CA TRP A 47 4.82 -11.27 -4.62
C TRP A 47 4.86 -10.46 -5.91
N ASP A 48 4.23 -10.95 -6.96
CA ASP A 48 4.19 -10.21 -8.22
C ASP A 48 3.48 -8.88 -8.04
N THR A 49 2.42 -8.88 -7.26
CA THR A 49 1.68 -7.65 -6.96
C THR A 49 2.55 -6.70 -6.16
N LEU A 50 3.26 -7.21 -5.15
CA LEU A 50 4.15 -6.38 -4.36
C LEU A 50 5.27 -5.79 -5.22
N ASP A 51 5.80 -6.58 -6.15
CA ASP A 51 6.84 -6.08 -7.05
C ASP A 51 6.33 -4.92 -7.89
N LYS A 52 5.12 -5.02 -8.38
CA LYS A 52 4.53 -3.93 -9.17
C LYS A 52 4.34 -2.67 -8.34
N LEU A 53 3.90 -2.84 -7.11
CA LEU A 53 3.75 -1.68 -6.21
C LEU A 53 5.09 -1.03 -5.93
N CYS A 54 6.15 -1.83 -5.82
CA CYS A 54 7.50 -1.29 -5.66
C CYS A 54 7.95 -0.52 -6.89
N GLU A 55 7.70 -1.06 -8.07
CA GLU A 55 8.09 -0.41 -9.31
C GLU A 55 7.41 0.94 -9.48
N GLU A 56 6.22 1.08 -8.95
CA GLU A 56 5.48 2.34 -9.00
C GLU A 56 5.82 3.25 -7.83
N GLU A 57 6.73 2.81 -6.97
CA GLU A 57 7.19 3.59 -5.83
C GLU A 57 6.08 3.88 -4.81
N LEU A 58 5.12 2.99 -4.74
CA LEU A 58 4.04 3.11 -3.77
C LEU A 58 4.41 2.43 -2.45
N ILE A 59 5.32 1.48 -2.52
CA ILE A 59 5.86 0.82 -1.33
C ILE A 59 7.36 0.67 -1.49
N ILE A 60 8.04 0.45 -0.37
CA ILE A 60 9.46 0.12 -0.34
C ILE A 60 9.58 -1.23 0.34
N ASP A 61 10.06 -2.20 -0.41
CA ASP A 61 10.20 -3.57 0.08
C ASP A 61 11.68 -3.94 0.07
N ARG A 62 12.24 -4.14 1.25
CA ARG A 62 13.65 -4.48 1.40
C ARG A 62 13.78 -5.96 1.71
N HIS A 63 14.75 -6.58 1.06
CA HIS A 63 15.01 -8.00 1.28
C HIS A 63 15.35 -8.26 2.73
N GLY A 64 14.89 -9.39 3.24
CA GLY A 64 15.19 -9.80 4.58
C GLY A 64 14.25 -9.28 5.64
N ASN A 65 13.39 -8.35 5.31
CA ASN A 65 12.40 -7.82 6.25
C ASN A 65 11.07 -8.51 6.05
N LYS A 66 10.36 -8.72 7.16
CA LYS A 66 9.02 -9.29 7.10
C LYS A 66 7.95 -8.26 6.80
N SER A 67 8.32 -7.00 6.87
CA SER A 67 7.40 -5.91 6.59
C SER A 67 7.99 -5.00 5.53
N LEU A 68 7.13 -4.16 4.97
CA LEU A 68 7.53 -3.19 3.98
C LEU A 68 7.09 -1.81 4.44
N TYR A 69 7.49 -0.78 3.71
CA TYR A 69 7.09 0.60 4.00
C TYR A 69 6.12 1.08 2.95
N LEU A 70 5.16 1.89 3.38
CA LEU A 70 4.28 2.61 2.46
C LEU A 70 4.90 3.99 2.23
N THR A 71 5.07 4.36 0.97
CA THR A 71 5.57 5.70 0.64
C THR A 71 4.44 6.71 0.81
N ASP A 72 4.79 7.99 0.78
CA ASP A 72 3.77 9.03 0.82
C ASP A 72 2.82 8.88 -0.36
N GLU A 73 3.35 8.57 -1.53
CA GLU A 73 2.52 8.35 -2.71
C GLU A 73 1.62 7.15 -2.55
N GLY A 74 2.15 6.09 -1.92
CA GLY A 74 1.35 4.91 -1.64
C GLY A 74 0.18 5.22 -0.72
N VAL A 75 0.43 6.01 0.32
CA VAL A 75 -0.61 6.41 1.24
C VAL A 75 -1.67 7.24 0.51
N GLU A 76 -1.24 8.20 -0.31
CA GLU A 76 -2.20 9.05 -1.02
C GLU A 76 -3.03 8.26 -2.01
N LYS A 77 -2.40 7.32 -2.72
CA LYS A 77 -3.14 6.50 -3.67
C LYS A 77 -4.12 5.60 -2.95
N ALA A 78 -3.72 5.03 -1.82
CA ALA A 78 -4.62 4.17 -1.05
C ALA A 78 -5.83 4.96 -0.57
N LYS A 79 -5.62 6.17 -0.09
CA LYS A 79 -6.73 7.02 0.34
C LYS A 79 -7.69 7.32 -0.81
N HIS A 80 -7.13 7.57 -1.98
CA HIS A 80 -7.95 7.82 -3.17
C HIS A 80 -8.82 6.60 -3.50
N ILE A 81 -8.23 5.40 -3.41
CA ILE A 81 -8.96 4.17 -3.67
C ILE A 81 -10.06 3.95 -2.62
N LEU A 82 -9.74 4.20 -1.35
CA LEU A 82 -10.76 4.13 -0.29
C LEU A 82 -11.96 5.01 -0.63
N ASP A 83 -11.67 6.20 -1.12
CA ASP A 83 -12.71 7.15 -1.46
C ASP A 83 -13.59 6.62 -2.58
N ILE A 84 -12.96 6.08 -3.63
CA ILE A 84 -13.69 5.49 -4.74
C ILE A 84 -14.56 4.34 -4.27
N LEU A 85 -14.03 3.50 -3.38
CA LEU A 85 -14.73 2.33 -2.86
C LEU A 85 -15.70 2.68 -1.73
N ARG A 86 -15.68 3.93 -1.27
CA ARG A 86 -16.55 4.42 -0.20
C ARG A 86 -16.28 3.69 1.11
N ILE A 87 -15.02 3.49 1.39
CA ILE A 87 -14.58 2.87 2.64
C ILE A 87 -14.05 3.97 3.55
N ARG A 88 -14.51 3.99 4.78
CA ARG A 88 -14.07 4.96 5.76
C ARG A 88 -12.67 4.62 6.25
N ASP A 89 -11.82 5.63 6.34
CA ASP A 89 -10.49 5.44 6.94
C ASP A 89 -10.62 5.36 8.46
N TRP A 90 -9.56 4.88 9.09
CA TRP A 90 -9.54 4.70 10.54
C TRP A 90 -9.77 6.00 11.31
N GLU A 91 -9.32 7.11 10.74
CA GLU A 91 -9.33 8.38 11.44
C GLU A 91 -10.53 9.25 11.11
N GLU A 92 -11.49 8.70 10.44
CA GLU A 92 -12.68 9.46 10.10
C GLU A 92 -13.83 9.20 11.04
#